data_d9dc59fe9874b26fb166a1217ff15452
#
_entry.id   d9dc59fe9874b26fb166a1217ff15452
#
_cell.length_a   1.000
_cell.length_b   1.000
_cell.length_c   1.000
_cell.angle_alpha   90.00
_cell.angle_beta   90.00
_cell.angle_gamma   90.00
#
_symmetry.space_group_name_H-M   'P 1'
#
loop_
_entity.id
_entity.type
_entity.pdbx_description
1 polymer ?
#
loop_
_entity_poly.entity_id
_entity_poly.type
_entity_poly.pdbx_seq_one_letter_code
_entity_poly.pdbx_strand_id
1 'polypeptide(L)'
;MGAWMRQLTVFVVGSVLSVASLGAGVAQQTTPSPVAPSLKYDVVTVKENKTGSNMTMLGYVSGDVLKIENATLMTMLSAAFDRHNYLIEGVPKWATSEHFDVQGKILDGTPEQIKTTTMEQRRAMLRIVLADRFGLKVHLQTRDKPEYELVVAKGGSKLKASTETQPRSGMLNWDSLDATQISSEDLAKDLAMRLEKPVVNKTGLAGRYNVKLRWSVEGQNAGAEEGV
;
A
#
# COMPACT_ATOMS: atom_id res chain seq x y z
N MET A 1 -19.27 -25.59 3.17
CA MET A 1 -17.94 -25.89 2.61
C MET A 1 -18.06 -25.71 1.12
N GLY A 2 -17.93 -24.49 0.64
CA GLY A 2 -18.30 -24.14 -0.73
C GLY A 2 -17.14 -23.50 -1.46
N ALA A 3 -16.93 -23.93 -2.57
CA ALA A 3 -16.72 -23.36 -3.93
C ALA A 3 -15.90 -22.06 -4.10
N TRP A 4 -14.91 -21.75 -3.26
CA TRP A 4 -14.06 -20.54 -3.41
C TRP A 4 -12.70 -20.81 -4.07
N MET A 5 -12.44 -22.04 -4.55
CA MET A 5 -11.19 -22.36 -5.23
C MET A 5 -11.24 -22.01 -6.74
N ARG A 6 -11.46 -20.74 -7.07
CA ARG A 6 -11.05 -20.24 -8.38
C ARG A 6 -9.64 -19.68 -8.25
N GLN A 7 -8.70 -20.25 -8.99
CA GLN A 7 -7.33 -19.75 -9.07
C GLN A 7 -7.35 -18.28 -9.49
N LEU A 8 -6.89 -17.40 -8.61
CA LEU A 8 -6.78 -15.96 -8.84
C LEU A 8 -5.36 -15.65 -9.32
N THR A 9 -5.26 -15.11 -10.52
CA THR A 9 -3.99 -14.59 -11.02
C THR A 9 -3.98 -13.08 -10.83
N VAL A 10 -3.08 -12.59 -9.99
CA VAL A 10 -2.93 -11.17 -9.67
C VAL A 10 -1.59 -10.68 -10.19
N PHE A 11 -1.58 -9.52 -10.81
CA PHE A 11 -0.38 -8.85 -11.29
C PHE A 11 0.01 -7.72 -10.35
N VAL A 12 1.24 -7.75 -9.87
CA VAL A 12 1.82 -6.65 -9.08
C VAL A 12 2.81 -5.92 -9.96
N VAL A 13 2.53 -4.66 -10.24
CA VAL A 13 3.32 -3.82 -11.15
C VAL A 13 4.40 -3.08 -10.36
N GLY A 14 5.66 -3.23 -10.78
CA GLY A 14 6.76 -2.41 -10.31
C GLY A 14 7.08 -1.33 -11.34
N SER A 15 7.20 -0.07 -10.93
CA SER A 15 7.68 1.01 -11.79
C SER A 15 9.21 1.00 -11.81
N VAL A 16 9.80 0.94 -12.99
CA VAL A 16 11.24 1.18 -13.20
C VAL A 16 11.39 2.46 -13.97
N LEU A 17 12.11 3.41 -13.41
CA LEU A 17 12.57 4.60 -14.12
C LEU A 17 13.57 4.16 -15.20
N SER A 18 13.19 4.26 -16.46
CA SER A 18 14.10 4.07 -17.58
C SER A 18 14.99 5.30 -17.72
N VAL A 19 16.18 5.25 -17.15
CA VAL A 19 17.25 6.14 -17.55
C VAL A 19 17.89 5.53 -18.80
N ALA A 20 17.68 6.16 -19.95
CA ALA A 20 18.36 5.79 -21.19
C ALA A 20 19.85 6.12 -21.06
N SER A 21 20.66 5.13 -20.73
CA SER A 21 22.10 5.17 -20.92
C SER A 21 22.47 4.17 -22.02
N LEU A 22 22.96 4.70 -23.15
CA LEU A 22 23.63 3.95 -24.18
C LEU A 22 24.92 3.34 -23.58
N GLY A 23 24.92 2.05 -23.37
CA GLY A 23 26.09 1.29 -22.94
C GLY A 23 25.78 -0.20 -23.02
N ALA A 24 26.34 -0.87 -24.03
CA ALA A 24 26.25 -2.30 -24.20
C ALA A 24 26.97 -3.02 -23.05
N GLY A 25 26.19 -3.56 -22.13
CA GLY A 25 26.64 -4.47 -21.10
C GLY A 25 25.42 -5.24 -20.61
N VAL A 26 25.36 -6.54 -20.92
CA VAL A 26 24.32 -7.44 -20.41
C VAL A 26 24.55 -7.62 -18.92
N ALA A 27 24.09 -6.69 -18.10
CA ALA A 27 24.00 -6.89 -16.67
C ALA A 27 22.78 -7.78 -16.43
N GLN A 28 22.99 -9.06 -16.16
CA GLN A 28 21.98 -9.92 -15.56
C GLN A 28 21.57 -9.28 -14.22
N GLN A 29 20.41 -8.65 -14.21
CA GLN A 29 19.75 -8.27 -12.97
C GLN A 29 19.34 -9.57 -12.27
N THR A 30 20.16 -9.98 -11.31
CA THR A 30 19.77 -10.97 -10.33
C THR A 30 18.62 -10.37 -9.51
N THR A 31 17.40 -10.73 -9.88
CA THR A 31 16.25 -10.52 -8.99
C THR A 31 16.59 -11.23 -7.69
N PRO A 32 16.55 -10.53 -6.52
CA PRO A 32 16.78 -11.21 -5.25
C PRO A 32 15.73 -12.33 -5.14
N SER A 33 16.21 -13.55 -5.01
CA SER A 33 15.36 -14.71 -4.75
C SER A 33 14.58 -14.43 -3.48
N PRO A 34 13.24 -14.58 -3.45
CA PRO A 34 12.49 -14.38 -2.25
C PRO A 34 13.03 -15.31 -1.17
N VAL A 35 13.62 -14.74 -0.13
CA VAL A 35 14.06 -15.51 1.04
C VAL A 35 12.78 -16.13 1.62
N ALA A 36 12.71 -17.46 1.55
CA ALA A 36 11.60 -18.18 2.19
C ALA A 36 11.61 -17.82 3.68
N PRO A 37 10.48 -17.44 4.27
CA PRO A 37 10.44 -17.11 5.69
C PRO A 37 10.81 -18.34 6.50
N SER A 38 11.68 -18.18 7.48
CA SER A 38 12.05 -19.25 8.41
C SER A 38 10.88 -19.67 9.31
N LEU A 39 9.87 -18.81 9.43
CA LEU A 39 8.63 -19.01 10.18
C LEU A 39 7.41 -18.93 9.26
N LYS A 40 6.35 -19.61 9.65
CA LYS A 40 5.02 -19.56 9.00
C LYS A 40 3.92 -19.50 10.04
N TYR A 41 2.74 -19.15 9.63
CA TYR A 41 1.55 -19.33 10.46
C TYR A 41 1.06 -20.78 10.29
N ASP A 42 1.15 -21.57 11.36
CA ASP A 42 0.80 -23.00 11.35
C ASP A 42 -0.71 -23.21 11.43
N VAL A 43 -1.39 -22.34 12.17
CA VAL A 43 -2.85 -22.30 12.25
C VAL A 43 -3.33 -21.00 11.63
N VAL A 44 -4.21 -21.11 10.64
CA VAL A 44 -4.80 -19.95 9.96
C VAL A 44 -6.30 -20.14 9.83
N THR A 45 -7.06 -19.15 10.29
CA THR A 45 -8.50 -19.05 10.07
C THR A 45 -8.82 -17.83 9.19
N VAL A 46 -9.75 -18.01 8.27
CA VAL A 46 -10.30 -16.93 7.44
C VAL A 46 -11.81 -17.01 7.52
N LYS A 47 -12.46 -15.90 7.85
CA LYS A 47 -13.92 -15.78 7.93
C LYS A 47 -14.35 -14.53 7.18
N GLU A 48 -15.47 -14.61 6.48
CA GLU A 48 -16.13 -13.44 5.93
C GLU A 48 -16.63 -12.55 7.07
N ASN A 49 -16.33 -11.25 6.99
CA ASN A 49 -16.80 -10.24 7.95
C ASN A 49 -18.02 -9.52 7.38
N LYS A 50 -19.15 -9.65 8.07
CA LYS A 50 -20.45 -9.03 7.71
C LYS A 50 -20.90 -7.98 8.72
N THR A 51 -20.00 -7.46 9.52
CA THR A 51 -20.36 -6.50 10.59
C THR A 51 -20.81 -5.15 10.07
N GLY A 52 -20.47 -4.79 8.82
CA GLY A 52 -20.72 -3.46 8.26
C GLY A 52 -19.85 -2.37 8.88
N SER A 53 -18.82 -2.72 9.65
CA SER A 53 -17.88 -1.76 10.22
C SER A 53 -17.07 -1.07 9.11
N ASN A 54 -16.79 0.22 9.30
CA ASN A 54 -15.89 0.97 8.43
C ASN A 54 -14.43 0.92 8.91
N MET A 55 -14.16 0.28 10.06
CA MET A 55 -12.83 0.20 10.62
C MET A 55 -12.14 -1.09 10.18
N THR A 56 -10.98 -0.96 9.55
CA THR A 56 -10.10 -2.07 9.19
C THR A 56 -8.90 -2.10 10.12
N MET A 57 -8.54 -3.26 10.62
CA MET A 57 -7.33 -3.46 11.39
C MET A 57 -6.42 -4.50 10.72
N LEU A 58 -5.16 -4.12 10.52
CA LEU A 58 -4.08 -5.02 10.11
C LEU A 58 -3.01 -4.96 11.18
N GLY A 59 -2.74 -6.06 11.87
CA GLY A 59 -1.79 -6.06 12.97
C GLY A 59 -1.14 -7.41 13.23
N TYR A 60 0.02 -7.34 13.86
CA TYR A 60 0.73 -8.47 14.43
C TYR A 60 0.66 -8.35 15.95
N VAL A 61 -0.26 -9.09 16.54
CA VAL A 61 -0.47 -9.10 17.98
C VAL A 61 0.56 -10.05 18.61
N SER A 62 1.26 -9.62 19.64
CA SER A 62 2.23 -10.45 20.40
C SER A 62 3.37 -11.05 19.57
N GLY A 63 3.60 -10.59 18.34
CA GLY A 63 4.66 -11.07 17.47
C GLY A 63 4.41 -12.43 16.80
N ASP A 64 3.81 -13.39 17.49
CA ASP A 64 3.48 -14.73 16.99
C ASP A 64 2.07 -14.84 16.40
N VAL A 65 1.24 -13.81 16.57
CA VAL A 65 -0.15 -13.77 16.11
C VAL A 65 -0.34 -12.69 15.05
N LEU A 66 -0.83 -13.12 13.89
CA LEU A 66 -1.42 -12.24 12.89
C LEU A 66 -2.90 -12.03 13.21
N LYS A 67 -3.34 -10.79 13.26
CA LYS A 67 -4.75 -10.43 13.40
C LYS A 67 -5.11 -9.38 12.34
N ILE A 68 -6.01 -9.74 11.47
CA ILE A 68 -6.59 -8.84 10.45
C ILE A 68 -8.11 -8.87 10.69
N GLU A 69 -8.71 -7.70 10.81
CA GLU A 69 -10.15 -7.55 10.99
C GLU A 69 -10.72 -6.62 9.94
N ASN A 70 -11.82 -7.05 9.36
CA ASN A 70 -12.60 -6.26 8.40
C ASN A 70 -11.78 -5.73 7.22
N ALA A 71 -10.88 -6.55 6.67
CA ALA A 71 -10.03 -6.17 5.54
C ALA A 71 -10.51 -6.80 4.24
N THR A 72 -10.44 -6.03 3.15
CA THR A 72 -10.65 -6.58 1.80
C THR A 72 -9.41 -7.35 1.34
N LEU A 73 -9.57 -8.24 0.36
CA LEU A 73 -8.42 -8.93 -0.23
C LEU A 73 -7.43 -7.92 -0.84
N MET A 74 -7.92 -6.83 -1.47
CA MET A 74 -7.08 -5.77 -1.99
C MET A 74 -6.21 -5.14 -0.90
N THR A 75 -6.78 -4.84 0.26
CA THR A 75 -6.04 -4.28 1.41
C THR A 75 -4.96 -5.25 1.89
N MET A 76 -5.29 -6.53 1.98
CA MET A 76 -4.33 -7.56 2.37
C MET A 76 -3.21 -7.75 1.36
N LEU A 77 -3.50 -7.69 0.05
CA LEU A 77 -2.50 -7.73 -1.02
C LEU A 77 -1.57 -6.51 -0.96
N SER A 78 -2.13 -5.32 -0.79
CA SER A 78 -1.35 -4.09 -0.64
C SER A 78 -0.35 -4.21 0.51
N ALA A 79 -0.78 -4.71 1.66
CA ALA A 79 0.08 -4.94 2.82
C ALA A 79 1.12 -6.05 2.58
N ALA A 80 0.73 -7.18 1.96
CA ALA A 80 1.62 -8.32 1.74
C ALA A 80 2.74 -8.04 0.73
N PHE A 81 2.47 -7.21 -0.26
CA PHE A 81 3.42 -6.87 -1.32
C PHE A 81 4.05 -5.49 -1.15
N ASP A 82 3.68 -4.74 -0.13
CA ASP A 82 4.14 -3.35 0.07
C ASP A 82 3.91 -2.49 -1.18
N ARG A 83 2.71 -2.57 -1.72
CA ARG A 83 2.33 -1.89 -2.96
C ARG A 83 1.00 -1.18 -2.80
N HIS A 84 0.90 -0.02 -3.41
CA HIS A 84 -0.38 0.69 -3.50
C HIS A 84 -1.38 -0.07 -4.35
N ASN A 85 -2.67 0.07 -4.05
CA ASN A 85 -3.76 -0.63 -4.73
C ASN A 85 -3.74 -0.44 -6.26
N TYR A 86 -3.38 0.76 -6.74
CA TYR A 86 -3.30 1.07 -8.17
C TYR A 86 -2.18 0.32 -8.92
N LEU A 87 -1.27 -0.34 -8.19
CA LEU A 87 -0.23 -1.21 -8.75
C LEU A 87 -0.61 -2.69 -8.74
N ILE A 88 -1.80 -3.02 -8.25
CA ILE A 88 -2.31 -4.38 -8.14
C ILE A 88 -3.43 -4.54 -9.16
N GLU A 89 -3.25 -5.43 -10.11
CA GLU A 89 -4.17 -5.65 -11.22
C GLU A 89 -4.67 -7.10 -11.27
N GLY A 90 -5.74 -7.34 -12.00
CA GLY A 90 -6.29 -8.69 -12.21
C GLY A 90 -7.08 -9.23 -11.04
N VAL A 91 -7.40 -8.42 -10.04
CA VAL A 91 -8.26 -8.81 -8.93
C VAL A 91 -9.74 -8.80 -9.34
N PRO A 92 -10.56 -9.76 -8.89
CA PRO A 92 -11.99 -9.75 -9.12
C PRO A 92 -12.67 -8.63 -8.33
N LYS A 93 -13.87 -8.24 -8.73
CA LYS A 93 -14.63 -7.16 -8.05
C LYS A 93 -14.82 -7.38 -6.56
N TRP A 94 -15.10 -8.61 -6.15
CA TRP A 94 -15.29 -8.93 -4.73
C TRP A 94 -14.03 -8.66 -3.87
N ALA A 95 -12.84 -8.69 -4.46
CA ALA A 95 -11.59 -8.42 -3.75
C ALA A 95 -11.49 -7.01 -3.16
N THR A 96 -12.33 -6.08 -3.63
CA THR A 96 -12.41 -4.70 -3.14
C THR A 96 -13.65 -4.41 -2.32
N SER A 97 -14.61 -5.34 -2.26
CA SER A 97 -15.91 -5.12 -1.60
C SER A 97 -16.21 -6.13 -0.50
N GLU A 98 -15.71 -7.35 -0.60
CA GLU A 98 -15.91 -8.34 0.46
C GLU A 98 -14.83 -8.22 1.53
N HIS A 99 -15.25 -8.29 2.78
CA HIS A 99 -14.37 -8.11 3.94
C HIS A 99 -14.15 -9.44 4.65
N PHE A 100 -12.98 -9.60 5.21
CA PHE A 100 -12.55 -10.83 5.87
C PHE A 100 -11.85 -10.53 7.19
N ASP A 101 -12.01 -11.45 8.14
CA ASP A 101 -11.19 -11.56 9.33
C ASP A 101 -10.21 -12.70 9.12
N VAL A 102 -8.93 -12.44 9.36
CA VAL A 102 -7.86 -13.43 9.26
C VAL A 102 -7.12 -13.49 10.59
N GLN A 103 -6.99 -14.68 11.13
CA GLN A 103 -6.14 -14.94 12.29
C GLN A 103 -5.12 -16.01 11.94
N GLY A 104 -3.87 -15.75 12.28
CA GLY A 104 -2.78 -16.71 12.09
C GLY A 104 -1.94 -16.81 13.35
N LYS A 105 -1.43 -18.00 13.67
CA LYS A 105 -0.54 -18.22 14.81
C LYS A 105 0.65 -19.07 14.40
N ILE A 106 1.83 -18.65 14.86
CA ILE A 106 3.07 -19.41 14.77
C ILE A 106 3.11 -20.37 15.97
N LEU A 107 3.31 -21.66 15.74
CA LEU A 107 3.43 -22.67 16.79
C LEU A 107 4.88 -23.14 16.97
N ASP A 108 5.63 -23.26 15.87
CA ASP A 108 6.96 -23.86 15.85
C ASP A 108 8.12 -22.85 15.93
N GLY A 109 7.82 -21.61 16.34
CA GLY A 109 8.83 -20.56 16.50
C GLY A 109 9.34 -20.42 17.92
N THR A 110 10.66 -20.27 18.08
CA THR A 110 11.20 -19.86 19.39
C THR A 110 10.89 -18.37 19.67
N PRO A 111 10.78 -17.95 20.93
CA PRO A 111 10.54 -16.55 21.28
C PRO A 111 11.52 -15.59 20.61
N GLU A 112 12.79 -15.97 20.49
CA GLU A 112 13.82 -15.15 19.86
C GLU A 112 13.61 -15.03 18.34
N GLN A 113 13.28 -16.12 17.66
CA GLN A 113 12.95 -16.10 16.23
C GLN A 113 11.74 -15.20 15.96
N ILE A 114 10.70 -15.30 16.78
CA ILE A 114 9.49 -14.49 16.67
C ILE A 114 9.81 -13.00 16.86
N LYS A 115 10.62 -12.68 17.88
CA LYS A 115 11.01 -11.31 18.21
C LYS A 115 11.86 -10.67 17.11
N THR A 116 12.75 -11.43 16.49
CA THR A 116 13.67 -10.95 15.46
C THR A 116 13.06 -10.99 14.04
N THR A 117 11.82 -11.50 13.89
CA THR A 117 11.13 -11.55 12.60
C THR A 117 10.91 -10.15 12.03
N THR A 118 11.51 -9.89 10.88
CA THR A 118 11.43 -8.60 10.19
C THR A 118 10.05 -8.39 9.56
N MET A 119 9.72 -7.15 9.23
CA MET A 119 8.46 -6.83 8.55
C MET A 119 8.37 -7.52 7.18
N GLU A 120 9.48 -7.62 6.44
CA GLU A 120 9.50 -8.33 5.15
C GLU A 120 9.22 -9.83 5.31
N GLN A 121 9.77 -10.46 6.34
CA GLN A 121 9.45 -11.86 6.65
C GLN A 121 7.97 -12.03 7.01
N ARG A 122 7.39 -11.10 7.77
CA ARG A 122 5.94 -11.10 8.08
C ARG A 122 5.09 -10.94 6.84
N ARG A 123 5.48 -10.06 5.92
CA ARG A 123 4.84 -9.91 4.61
C ARG A 123 4.93 -11.21 3.80
N ALA A 124 6.09 -11.88 3.80
CA ALA A 124 6.26 -13.17 3.14
C ALA A 124 5.33 -14.25 3.72
N MET A 125 5.21 -14.31 5.05
CA MET A 125 4.26 -15.20 5.72
C MET A 125 2.80 -14.88 5.34
N LEU A 126 2.43 -13.60 5.25
CA LEU A 126 1.10 -13.20 4.80
C LEU A 126 0.85 -13.61 3.33
N ARG A 127 1.84 -13.48 2.44
CA ARG A 127 1.74 -13.97 1.05
C ARG A 127 1.41 -15.46 0.99
N ILE A 128 2.02 -16.28 1.85
CA ILE A 128 1.71 -17.72 1.96
C ILE A 128 0.25 -17.92 2.37
N VAL A 129 -0.22 -17.21 3.40
CA VAL A 129 -1.62 -17.28 3.83
C VAL A 129 -2.57 -16.92 2.70
N LEU A 130 -2.29 -15.85 1.95
CA LEU A 130 -3.14 -15.43 0.84
C LEU A 130 -3.13 -16.44 -0.30
N ALA A 131 -1.97 -17.03 -0.63
CA ALA A 131 -1.87 -18.09 -1.62
C ALA A 131 -2.70 -19.32 -1.24
N ASP A 132 -2.57 -19.78 0.00
CA ASP A 132 -3.22 -21.00 0.47
C ASP A 132 -4.74 -20.83 0.65
N ARG A 133 -5.18 -19.68 1.17
CA ARG A 133 -6.58 -19.48 1.56
C ARG A 133 -7.45 -18.86 0.48
N PHE A 134 -6.87 -18.08 -0.43
CA PHE A 134 -7.57 -17.45 -1.53
C PHE A 134 -7.19 -18.03 -2.90
N GLY A 135 -6.35 -19.07 -2.95
CA GLY A 135 -5.88 -19.68 -4.21
C GLY A 135 -5.09 -18.71 -5.08
N LEU A 136 -4.39 -17.77 -4.45
CA LEU A 136 -3.76 -16.64 -5.12
C LEU A 136 -2.51 -17.05 -5.89
N LYS A 137 -2.43 -16.64 -7.16
CA LYS A 137 -1.21 -16.69 -7.97
C LYS A 137 -0.82 -15.26 -8.33
N VAL A 138 0.38 -14.84 -7.95
CA VAL A 138 0.86 -13.48 -8.15
C VAL A 138 2.04 -13.50 -9.11
N HIS A 139 2.02 -12.57 -10.08
CA HIS A 139 3.11 -12.32 -11.01
C HIS A 139 3.56 -10.87 -10.86
N LEU A 140 4.87 -10.67 -10.71
CA LEU A 140 5.47 -9.35 -10.77
C LEU A 140 5.72 -8.98 -12.23
N GLN A 141 5.22 -7.84 -12.64
CA GLN A 141 5.43 -7.31 -13.99
C GLN A 141 5.94 -5.87 -13.90
N THR A 142 6.89 -5.54 -14.78
CA THR A 142 7.28 -4.15 -15.01
C THR A 142 6.45 -3.61 -16.17
N ARG A 143 5.76 -2.50 -15.96
CA ARG A 143 4.98 -1.81 -17.00
C ARG A 143 5.19 -0.32 -16.90
N ASP A 144 5.24 0.33 -18.06
CA ASP A 144 5.13 1.79 -18.12
C ASP A 144 3.69 2.18 -17.80
N LYS A 145 3.54 3.00 -16.77
CA LYS A 145 2.24 3.59 -16.41
C LYS A 145 2.33 5.10 -16.51
N PRO A 146 1.27 5.76 -16.98
CA PRO A 146 1.20 7.22 -16.91
C PRO A 146 1.33 7.65 -15.45
N GLU A 147 2.24 8.58 -15.20
CA GLU A 147 2.51 9.14 -13.89
C GLU A 147 2.21 10.65 -13.87
N TYR A 148 1.94 11.17 -12.69
CA TYR A 148 1.92 12.61 -12.48
C TYR A 148 3.28 13.09 -12.01
N GLU A 149 3.64 14.30 -12.42
CA GLU A 149 4.81 14.97 -11.88
C GLU A 149 4.40 16.09 -10.91
N LEU A 150 4.91 16.04 -9.70
CA LEU A 150 4.83 17.15 -8.78
C LEU A 150 5.95 18.15 -9.12
N VAL A 151 5.58 19.30 -9.64
CA VAL A 151 6.51 20.34 -10.10
C VAL A 151 6.26 21.68 -9.41
N VAL A 152 7.27 22.54 -9.38
CA VAL A 152 7.08 23.92 -8.95
C VAL A 152 6.48 24.72 -10.10
N ALA A 153 5.33 25.37 -9.86
CA ALA A 153 4.66 26.20 -10.87
C ALA A 153 5.47 27.44 -11.25
N LYS A 154 5.08 28.05 -12.40
CA LYS A 154 5.68 29.29 -12.93
C LYS A 154 5.60 30.42 -11.93
N GLY A 155 5.98 30.73 -11.01
CA GLY A 155 5.83 31.74 -9.96
C GLY A 155 6.50 31.33 -8.66
N GLY A 156 7.18 30.20 -8.70
CA GLY A 156 7.90 29.67 -7.56
C GLY A 156 7.03 28.85 -6.61
N SER A 157 7.66 28.28 -5.60
CA SER A 157 6.98 27.48 -4.57
C SER A 157 6.18 28.41 -3.65
N LYS A 158 4.92 28.02 -3.38
CA LYS A 158 4.07 28.64 -2.35
C LYS A 158 4.12 27.89 -1.03
N LEU A 159 4.89 26.80 -0.94
CA LEU A 159 5.06 26.06 0.29
C LEU A 159 5.81 26.89 1.33
N LYS A 160 5.31 26.91 2.55
CA LYS A 160 5.99 27.57 3.67
C LYS A 160 6.96 26.59 4.31
N ALA A 161 8.23 26.98 4.39
CA ALA A 161 9.22 26.20 5.13
C ALA A 161 8.74 26.01 6.57
N SER A 162 8.85 24.79 7.05
CA SER A 162 8.50 24.50 8.43
C SER A 162 9.65 24.91 9.35
N THR A 163 9.33 25.60 10.42
CA THR A 163 10.26 25.95 11.52
C THR A 163 10.09 25.01 12.71
N GLU A 164 9.19 24.04 12.61
CA GLU A 164 8.92 23.11 13.70
C GLU A 164 10.05 22.09 13.85
N THR A 165 10.29 21.66 15.08
CA THR A 165 11.28 20.64 15.42
C THR A 165 10.65 19.28 15.70
N GLN A 166 9.33 19.23 15.80
CA GLN A 166 8.58 18.01 16.03
C GLN A 166 8.64 17.09 14.81
N PRO A 167 8.54 15.77 14.97
CA PRO A 167 8.43 14.85 13.84
C PRO A 167 7.26 15.20 12.91
N ARG A 168 7.35 14.75 11.65
CA ARG A 168 6.26 14.87 10.70
C ARG A 168 4.95 14.41 11.34
N SER A 169 3.94 15.22 11.26
CA SER A 169 2.57 14.86 11.58
C SER A 169 1.63 15.36 10.47
N GLY A 170 0.48 14.74 10.36
CA GLY A 170 -0.50 15.18 9.37
C GLY A 170 -1.61 14.17 9.15
N MET A 171 -2.67 14.63 8.52
CA MET A 171 -3.84 13.85 8.18
C MET A 171 -4.14 14.02 6.70
N LEU A 172 -4.14 12.92 5.99
CA LEU A 172 -4.63 12.83 4.63
C LEU A 172 -6.07 12.33 4.67
N ASN A 173 -6.99 13.22 4.38
CA ASN A 173 -8.40 12.90 4.24
C ASN A 173 -8.73 12.70 2.76
N TRP A 174 -9.96 12.37 2.49
CA TRP A 174 -10.46 12.17 1.13
C TRP A 174 -10.59 13.47 0.32
N ASP A 175 -10.73 14.63 0.99
CA ASP A 175 -10.89 15.98 0.41
C ASP A 175 -9.77 16.97 0.80
N SER A 176 -8.83 16.55 1.63
CA SER A 176 -7.83 17.45 2.20
C SER A 176 -6.55 16.75 2.65
N LEU A 177 -5.46 17.48 2.62
CA LEU A 177 -4.20 17.15 3.28
C LEU A 177 -3.81 18.32 4.19
N ASP A 178 -3.64 18.03 5.48
CA ASP A 178 -3.05 18.95 6.45
C ASP A 178 -1.82 18.26 7.05
N ALA A 179 -0.64 18.78 6.76
CA ALA A 179 0.61 18.16 7.19
C ALA A 179 1.65 19.20 7.59
N THR A 180 2.38 18.88 8.66
CA THR A 180 3.53 19.65 9.14
C THR A 180 4.80 18.81 8.98
N GLN A 181 5.93 19.47 8.78
CA GLN A 181 7.23 18.81 8.60
C GLN A 181 7.26 17.79 7.45
N ILE A 182 6.45 18.00 6.40
CA ILE A 182 6.42 17.11 5.23
C ILE A 182 7.51 17.49 4.23
N SER A 183 8.24 16.50 3.72
CA SER A 183 9.15 16.69 2.59
C SER A 183 8.37 16.71 1.27
N SER A 184 8.95 17.28 0.20
CA SER A 184 8.34 17.21 -1.13
C SER A 184 8.19 15.77 -1.64
N GLU A 185 9.07 14.87 -1.22
CA GLU A 185 8.98 13.44 -1.53
C GLU A 185 7.79 12.78 -0.82
N ASP A 186 7.58 13.06 0.48
CA ASP A 186 6.45 12.53 1.22
C ASP A 186 5.13 13.13 0.72
N LEU A 187 5.13 14.41 0.30
CA LEU A 187 3.98 15.04 -0.34
C LEU A 187 3.61 14.31 -1.64
N ALA A 188 4.60 13.97 -2.47
CA ALA A 188 4.34 13.20 -3.70
C ALA A 188 3.74 11.82 -3.38
N LYS A 189 4.20 11.14 -2.33
CA LYS A 189 3.64 9.86 -1.86
C LYS A 189 2.20 9.99 -1.38
N ASP A 190 1.91 11.02 -0.57
CA ASP A 190 0.55 11.27 -0.08
C ASP A 190 -0.41 11.58 -1.25
N LEU A 191 0.05 12.36 -2.23
CA LEU A 191 -0.71 12.64 -3.46
C LEU A 191 -0.90 11.37 -4.31
N ALA A 192 0.13 10.54 -4.45
CA ALA A 192 0.02 9.26 -5.17
C ALA A 192 -1.03 8.34 -4.55
N MET A 193 -1.07 8.29 -3.23
CA MET A 193 -2.09 7.53 -2.49
C MET A 193 -3.49 8.07 -2.76
N ARG A 194 -3.64 9.38 -2.81
CA ARG A 194 -4.95 10.03 -3.00
C ARG A 194 -5.45 9.96 -4.44
N LEU A 195 -4.54 10.11 -5.41
CA LEU A 195 -4.84 10.08 -6.84
C LEU A 195 -4.94 8.64 -7.39
N GLU A 196 -4.55 7.65 -6.59
CA GLU A 196 -4.42 6.25 -7.02
C GLU A 196 -3.57 6.08 -8.29
N LYS A 197 -2.56 6.93 -8.41
CA LYS A 197 -1.61 6.96 -9.54
C LYS A 197 -0.23 7.35 -9.05
N PRO A 198 0.83 6.87 -9.73
CA PRO A 198 2.18 7.31 -9.40
C PRO A 198 2.31 8.83 -9.48
N VAL A 199 2.97 9.42 -8.51
CA VAL A 199 3.36 10.84 -8.50
C VAL A 199 4.86 10.91 -8.26
N VAL A 200 5.58 11.44 -9.22
CA VAL A 200 7.04 11.61 -9.15
C VAL A 200 7.38 13.03 -8.70
N ASN A 201 8.24 13.14 -7.70
CA ASN A 201 8.71 14.43 -7.24
C ASN A 201 9.77 15.00 -8.20
N LYS A 202 9.42 16.06 -8.91
CA LYS A 202 10.27 16.84 -9.82
C LYS A 202 10.43 18.29 -9.33
N THR A 203 10.10 18.58 -8.07
CA THR A 203 10.14 19.95 -7.55
C THR A 203 11.55 20.47 -7.34
N GLY A 204 12.53 19.61 -7.09
CA GLY A 204 13.87 20.01 -6.66
C GLY A 204 13.90 20.68 -5.27
N LEU A 205 12.81 20.70 -4.55
CA LEU A 205 12.72 21.35 -3.24
C LEU A 205 13.33 20.44 -2.16
N ALA A 206 14.40 20.96 -1.53
CA ALA A 206 14.97 20.38 -0.33
C ALA A 206 14.34 21.03 0.90
N GLY A 207 14.22 20.25 1.99
CA GLY A 207 13.67 20.77 3.24
C GLY A 207 12.30 20.21 3.59
N ARG A 208 11.69 20.79 4.63
CA ARG A 208 10.40 20.40 5.15
C ARG A 208 9.45 21.58 5.17
N TYR A 209 8.18 21.29 4.96
CA TYR A 209 7.16 22.29 4.71
C TYR A 209 5.92 22.01 5.55
N ASN A 210 5.13 23.07 5.80
CA ASN A 210 3.78 22.93 6.31
C ASN A 210 2.82 23.10 5.13
N VAL A 211 1.95 22.13 4.93
CA VAL A 211 1.09 22.03 3.75
C VAL A 211 -0.36 21.90 4.20
N LYS A 212 -1.21 22.74 3.61
CA LYS A 212 -2.67 22.63 3.71
C LYS A 212 -3.24 22.66 2.30
N LEU A 213 -3.76 21.53 1.87
CA LEU A 213 -4.42 21.39 0.58
C LEU A 213 -5.87 20.99 0.79
N ARG A 214 -6.74 21.52 -0.07
CA ARG A 214 -8.13 21.09 -0.20
C ARG A 214 -8.43 20.91 -1.67
N TRP A 215 -9.22 19.92 -1.98
CA TRP A 215 -9.68 19.65 -3.33
C TRP A 215 -11.16 19.26 -3.32
N SER A 216 -11.83 19.58 -4.42
CA SER A 216 -13.18 19.08 -4.65
C SER A 216 -13.11 17.65 -5.17
N VAL A 217 -13.96 16.77 -4.66
CA VAL A 217 -14.13 15.42 -5.17
C VAL A 217 -15.25 15.47 -6.20
N GLU A 218 -14.90 15.23 -7.47
CA GLU A 218 -15.92 15.14 -8.52
C GLU A 218 -16.99 14.12 -8.14
N GLY A 219 -18.25 14.56 -8.12
CA GLY A 219 -19.42 13.73 -7.82
C GLY A 219 -20.13 14.02 -6.48
N GLN A 220 -19.60 14.84 -5.59
CA GLN A 220 -20.29 15.18 -4.33
C GLN A 220 -20.96 16.57 -4.29
N ASN A 221 -20.71 17.44 -5.24
CA ASN A 221 -21.37 18.75 -5.31
C ASN A 221 -22.64 18.79 -6.16
N ALA A 222 -23.22 17.65 -6.52
CA ALA A 222 -24.49 17.62 -7.25
C ALA A 222 -25.74 17.76 -6.36
N GLY A 223 -25.59 18.12 -5.08
CA GLY A 223 -26.69 18.16 -4.12
C GLY A 223 -26.78 19.36 -3.21
N ALA A 224 -25.98 20.41 -3.40
CA ALA A 224 -25.93 21.54 -2.47
C ALA A 224 -26.18 22.93 -3.09
N GLU A 225 -26.95 23.00 -4.17
CA GLU A 225 -27.55 24.26 -4.63
C GLU A 225 -28.97 24.00 -5.10
N GLU A 226 -29.91 24.04 -4.13
CA GLU A 226 -31.28 24.54 -4.31
C GLU A 226 -31.91 24.68 -2.92
N GLY A 227 -31.97 25.92 -2.44
CA GLY A 227 -32.65 26.29 -1.20
C GLY A 227 -32.44 27.77 -0.89
N VAL A 228 -33.16 28.60 -1.62
CA VAL A 228 -33.39 30.01 -1.33
C VAL A 228 -34.05 30.18 0.04
#